data_22de378cdcd1a5d065a85d5a9f42313a
#
_entry.id   22de378cdcd1a5d065a85d5a9f42313a
#
_cell.length_a   1.000
_cell.length_b   1.000
_cell.length_c   1.000
_cell.angle_alpha   90.00
_cell.angle_beta   90.00
_cell.angle_gamma   90.00
#
_symmetry.space_group_name_H-M   'P 1'
#
loop_
_entity.id
_entity.type
_entity.pdbx_description
1 polymer ?
#
loop_
_entity_poly.entity_id
_entity_poly.type
_entity_poly.pdbx_seq_one_letter_code
_entity_poly.pdbx_strand_id
1 'polypeptide(L)'
;MSDQCDAAQVLPVVSLTEYFRDSLQSVLHKQRLAVEDHTQHYVVNVLTLFARSEALFEQSAGGCRLKPLVVMLSEALAAPTLAERQRGLQRLGDVSLFIAGFFARSFARKLVDIDYHISMGAQAYSTLADTGVGRRGAALGRVFAELAGKFQPLVDALNEISESSCSQSNADALRLYELWIKTGSRRSWQLLRGLGVLPAPAGRRAH
;
A
#
# COMPACT_ATOMS: atom_id res chain seq x y z
N MET A 1 38.06 1.20 -30.52
CA MET A 1 36.84 1.94 -30.16
C MET A 1 35.99 0.96 -29.36
N SER A 2 36.08 1.09 -28.06
CA SER A 2 35.53 0.11 -27.10
C SER A 2 34.17 0.57 -26.70
N ASP A 3 33.17 -0.23 -27.06
CA ASP A 3 31.79 -0.08 -26.64
C ASP A 3 31.66 -0.52 -25.16
N GLN A 4 31.62 0.45 -24.24
CA GLN A 4 31.31 0.22 -22.85
C GLN A 4 29.79 0.22 -22.72
N CYS A 5 29.17 -0.95 -22.84
CA CYS A 5 27.82 -1.17 -22.34
C CYS A 5 27.82 -0.91 -20.83
N ASP A 6 27.20 0.19 -20.47
CA ASP A 6 26.90 0.55 -19.09
C ASP A 6 25.97 -0.51 -18.52
N ALA A 7 26.56 -1.45 -17.78
CA ALA A 7 25.81 -2.48 -17.09
C ALA A 7 25.01 -1.81 -15.98
N ALA A 8 23.70 -1.69 -16.17
CA ALA A 8 22.77 -1.25 -15.16
C ALA A 8 23.02 -2.08 -13.88
N GLN A 9 23.59 -1.44 -12.89
CA GLN A 9 23.94 -2.01 -11.61
C GLN A 9 22.64 -2.39 -10.88
N VAL A 10 22.23 -3.65 -10.99
CA VAL A 10 21.14 -4.21 -10.21
C VAL A 10 21.64 -4.27 -8.77
N LEU A 11 21.30 -3.26 -7.98
CA LEU A 11 21.54 -3.30 -6.54
C LEU A 11 20.70 -4.46 -5.97
N PRO A 12 21.31 -5.42 -5.27
CA PRO A 12 20.55 -6.44 -4.59
C PRO A 12 19.70 -5.74 -3.52
N VAL A 13 18.40 -5.73 -3.66
CA VAL A 13 17.48 -5.28 -2.60
C VAL A 13 17.61 -6.30 -1.47
N VAL A 14 18.46 -6.01 -0.50
CA VAL A 14 18.79 -6.90 0.62
C VAL A 14 17.54 -7.24 1.43
N SER A 15 16.61 -6.29 1.54
CA SER A 15 15.29 -6.49 2.15
C SER A 15 14.33 -5.39 1.70
N LEU A 16 13.14 -5.76 1.26
CA LEU A 16 12.08 -4.79 0.92
C LEU A 16 11.68 -3.94 2.14
N THR A 17 11.75 -4.52 3.32
CA THR A 17 11.49 -3.82 4.59
C THR A 17 12.54 -2.75 4.88
N GLU A 18 13.82 -3.05 4.64
CA GLU A 18 14.90 -2.07 4.81
C GLU A 18 14.75 -0.93 3.79
N TYR A 19 14.49 -1.26 2.54
CA TYR A 19 14.24 -0.26 1.50
C TYR A 19 13.11 0.71 1.90
N PHE A 20 11.96 0.21 2.34
CA PHE A 20 10.85 1.07 2.75
C PHE A 20 11.16 1.85 4.01
N ARG A 21 11.92 1.29 4.96
CA ARG A 21 12.35 2.00 6.16
C ARG A 21 13.22 3.20 5.80
N ASP A 22 14.27 2.97 5.04
CA ASP A 22 15.24 4.01 4.66
C ASP A 22 14.58 5.09 3.81
N SER A 23 13.74 4.69 2.86
CA SER A 23 12.98 5.62 2.02
C SER A 23 12.03 6.48 2.85
N LEU A 24 11.26 5.86 3.76
CA LEU A 24 10.31 6.58 4.61
C LEU A 24 11.04 7.56 5.53
N GLN A 25 12.11 7.14 6.21
CA GLN A 25 12.90 8.02 7.06
C GLN A 25 13.49 9.20 6.31
N SER A 26 14.03 8.97 5.13
CA SER A 26 14.59 10.02 4.26
C SER A 26 13.54 11.07 3.90
N VAL A 27 12.35 10.62 3.47
CA VAL A 27 11.26 11.53 3.05
C VAL A 27 10.69 12.28 4.26
N LEU A 28 10.44 11.61 5.39
CA LEU A 28 9.96 12.25 6.61
C LEU A 28 10.92 13.34 7.10
N HIS A 29 12.23 13.06 7.06
CA HIS A 29 13.26 14.06 7.40
C HIS A 29 13.24 15.24 6.43
N LYS A 30 13.17 15.00 5.13
CA LYS A 30 13.12 16.03 4.08
C LYS A 30 11.88 16.92 4.22
N GLN A 31 10.73 16.33 4.52
CA GLN A 31 9.46 17.04 4.70
C GLN A 31 9.30 17.65 6.10
N ARG A 32 10.27 17.42 7.02
CA ARG A 32 10.21 17.81 8.43
C ARG A 32 8.93 17.32 9.12
N LEU A 33 8.46 16.16 8.72
CA LEU A 33 7.28 15.52 9.30
C LEU A 33 7.72 14.61 10.45
N ALA A 34 7.45 15.05 11.68
CA ALA A 34 7.70 14.23 12.86
C ALA A 34 6.66 13.10 12.92
N VAL A 35 7.10 11.84 12.98
CA VAL A 35 6.27 10.64 13.14
C VAL A 35 6.94 9.74 14.16
N GLU A 36 6.19 9.20 15.12
CA GLU A 36 6.74 8.31 16.14
C GLU A 36 7.31 7.01 15.53
N ASP A 37 8.37 6.45 16.12
CA ASP A 37 9.06 5.26 15.61
C ASP A 37 8.11 4.06 15.46
N HIS A 38 7.17 3.88 16.39
CA HIS A 38 6.17 2.81 16.31
C HIS A 38 5.23 2.99 15.11
N THR A 39 4.86 4.22 14.79
CA THR A 39 4.03 4.55 13.62
C THR A 39 4.81 4.36 12.33
N GLN A 40 6.08 4.78 12.27
CA GLN A 40 6.94 4.52 11.12
C GLN A 40 7.09 3.01 10.87
N HIS A 41 7.35 2.24 11.93
CA HIS A 41 7.46 0.78 11.83
C HIS A 41 6.15 0.15 11.32
N TYR A 42 5.01 0.63 11.80
CA TYR A 42 3.69 0.18 11.34
C TYR A 42 3.52 0.44 9.83
N VAL A 43 3.80 1.66 9.38
CA VAL A 43 3.72 2.03 7.95
C VAL A 43 4.64 1.15 7.11
N VAL A 44 5.89 0.94 7.52
CA VAL A 44 6.84 0.06 6.80
C VAL A 44 6.29 -1.37 6.69
N ASN A 45 5.64 -1.89 7.74
CA ASN A 45 5.03 -3.22 7.70
C ASN A 45 3.85 -3.28 6.72
N VAL A 46 2.99 -2.25 6.70
CA VAL A 46 1.88 -2.13 5.74
C VAL A 46 2.41 -2.12 4.30
N LEU A 47 3.45 -1.32 4.03
CA LEU A 47 4.07 -1.24 2.71
C LEU A 47 4.69 -2.59 2.29
N THR A 48 5.42 -3.22 3.20
CA THR A 48 6.05 -4.52 2.95
C THR A 48 5.02 -5.62 2.70
N LEU A 49 3.91 -5.59 3.44
CA LEU A 49 2.81 -6.55 3.29
C LEU A 49 2.15 -6.40 1.91
N PHE A 50 1.80 -5.18 1.52
CA PHE A 50 1.05 -4.93 0.29
C PHE A 50 1.92 -4.88 -0.98
N ALA A 51 3.23 -4.70 -0.84
CA ALA A 51 4.15 -4.91 -1.95
C ALA A 51 4.11 -6.37 -2.44
N ARG A 52 3.66 -7.30 -1.60
CA ARG A 52 3.26 -8.65 -2.00
C ARG A 52 1.77 -8.61 -2.37
N SER A 53 1.48 -8.59 -3.66
CA SER A 53 0.14 -8.38 -4.23
C SER A 53 -0.97 -9.27 -3.65
N GLU A 54 -0.65 -10.48 -3.18
CA GLU A 54 -1.59 -11.41 -2.57
C GLU A 54 -2.34 -10.83 -1.36
N ALA A 55 -1.66 -9.97 -0.58
CA ALA A 55 -2.25 -9.36 0.60
C ALA A 55 -3.23 -8.23 0.29
N LEU A 56 -3.13 -7.61 -0.89
CA LEU A 56 -3.96 -6.46 -1.28
C LEU A 56 -5.30 -6.88 -1.90
N PHE A 57 -5.31 -8.03 -2.61
CA PHE A 57 -6.44 -8.46 -3.41
C PHE A 57 -7.20 -9.62 -2.76
N GLU A 58 -8.52 -9.63 -2.95
CA GLU A 58 -9.37 -10.77 -2.61
C GLU A 58 -9.61 -11.63 -3.86
N GLN A 59 -9.61 -12.94 -3.66
CA GLN A 59 -10.02 -13.89 -4.69
C GLN A 59 -11.55 -13.84 -4.84
N SER A 60 -12.00 -13.44 -6.01
CA SER A 60 -13.41 -13.45 -6.39
C SER A 60 -13.62 -14.42 -7.56
N ALA A 61 -14.86 -14.85 -7.78
CA ALA A 61 -15.23 -15.71 -8.90
C ALA A 61 -14.84 -15.14 -10.30
N GLY A 62 -14.58 -13.82 -10.36
CA GLY A 62 -14.10 -13.11 -11.56
C GLY A 62 -12.60 -12.84 -11.62
N GLY A 63 -11.80 -13.36 -10.71
CA GLY A 63 -10.36 -13.10 -10.58
C GLY A 63 -9.99 -12.28 -9.34
N CYS A 64 -8.72 -11.89 -9.25
CA CYS A 64 -8.19 -11.11 -8.14
C CYS A 64 -8.62 -9.65 -8.29
N ARG A 65 -9.40 -9.11 -7.34
CA ARG A 65 -9.91 -7.74 -7.37
C ARG A 65 -9.68 -7.03 -6.04
N LEU A 66 -9.38 -5.74 -6.13
CA LEU A 66 -9.42 -4.87 -4.97
C LEU A 66 -10.88 -4.66 -4.56
N LYS A 67 -11.20 -4.99 -3.29
CA LYS A 67 -12.55 -4.76 -2.74
C LYS A 67 -12.81 -3.25 -2.62
N PRO A 68 -13.98 -2.74 -3.04
CA PRO A 68 -14.34 -1.33 -2.84
C PRO A 68 -14.35 -0.98 -1.35
N LEU A 69 -13.82 0.20 -0.97
CA LEU A 69 -13.71 0.62 0.42
C LEU A 69 -15.07 0.67 1.13
N VAL A 70 -16.13 1.07 0.43
CA VAL A 70 -17.50 1.08 0.99
C VAL A 70 -17.97 -0.33 1.39
N VAL A 71 -17.60 -1.35 0.62
CA VAL A 71 -17.94 -2.74 0.95
C VAL A 71 -17.13 -3.20 2.16
N MET A 72 -15.83 -2.88 2.21
CA MET A 72 -14.98 -3.18 3.38
C MET A 72 -15.52 -2.53 4.65
N LEU A 73 -15.96 -1.27 4.56
CA LEU A 73 -16.57 -0.56 5.69
C LEU A 73 -17.88 -1.24 6.12
N SER A 74 -18.75 -1.55 5.17
CA SER A 74 -20.03 -2.23 5.46
C SER A 74 -19.84 -3.55 6.17
N GLU A 75 -18.89 -4.38 5.71
CA GLU A 75 -18.55 -5.66 6.34
C GLU A 75 -17.94 -5.47 7.74
N ALA A 76 -17.05 -4.50 7.91
CA ALA A 76 -16.48 -4.19 9.21
C ALA A 76 -17.55 -3.74 10.21
N LEU A 77 -18.52 -2.94 9.79
CA LEU A 77 -19.63 -2.48 10.64
C LEU A 77 -20.62 -3.60 10.96
N ALA A 78 -20.81 -4.54 10.04
CA ALA A 78 -21.70 -5.71 10.23
C ALA A 78 -21.01 -6.86 10.99
N ALA A 79 -19.71 -6.74 11.31
CA ALA A 79 -18.96 -7.80 11.98
C ALA A 79 -19.56 -8.13 13.36
N PRO A 80 -19.74 -9.44 13.69
CA PRO A 80 -20.44 -9.87 14.90
C PRO A 80 -19.64 -9.62 16.19
N THR A 81 -18.33 -9.51 16.10
CA THR A 81 -17.46 -9.26 17.25
C THR A 81 -16.66 -7.97 17.11
N LEU A 82 -16.35 -7.35 18.27
CA LEU A 82 -15.51 -6.15 18.30
C LEU A 82 -14.13 -6.40 17.66
N ALA A 83 -13.54 -7.57 17.88
CA ALA A 83 -12.24 -7.94 17.33
C ALA A 83 -12.27 -8.06 15.80
N GLU A 84 -13.33 -8.58 15.22
CA GLU A 84 -13.52 -8.66 13.77
C GLU A 84 -13.75 -7.28 13.17
N ARG A 85 -14.57 -6.47 13.82
CA ARG A 85 -14.78 -5.07 13.44
C ARG A 85 -13.47 -4.27 13.43
N GLN A 86 -12.66 -4.39 14.48
CA GLN A 86 -11.36 -3.74 14.55
C GLN A 86 -10.42 -4.20 13.43
N ARG A 87 -10.36 -5.50 13.15
CA ARG A 87 -9.56 -6.05 12.03
C ARG A 87 -10.04 -5.52 10.68
N GLY A 88 -11.36 -5.45 10.47
CA GLY A 88 -11.94 -4.90 9.24
C GLY A 88 -11.61 -3.41 9.05
N LEU A 89 -11.73 -2.60 10.10
CA LEU A 89 -11.38 -1.18 10.08
C LEU A 89 -9.88 -0.96 9.88
N GLN A 90 -9.04 -1.78 10.53
CA GLN A 90 -7.59 -1.73 10.32
C GLN A 90 -7.24 -2.02 8.87
N ARG A 91 -7.79 -3.09 8.30
CA ARG A 91 -7.62 -3.43 6.89
C ARG A 91 -8.05 -2.30 5.95
N LEU A 92 -9.20 -1.66 6.25
CA LEU A 92 -9.70 -0.53 5.49
C LEU A 92 -8.71 0.65 5.51
N GLY A 93 -8.19 1.01 6.70
CA GLY A 93 -7.19 2.05 6.87
C GLY A 93 -5.89 1.75 6.12
N ASP A 94 -5.37 0.53 6.28
CA ASP A 94 -4.13 0.07 5.64
C ASP A 94 -4.23 0.10 4.11
N VAL A 95 -5.32 -0.44 3.55
CA VAL A 95 -5.58 -0.43 2.10
C VAL A 95 -5.72 1.00 1.58
N SER A 96 -6.46 1.86 2.31
CA SER A 96 -6.63 3.27 1.93
C SER A 96 -5.30 4.01 1.90
N LEU A 97 -4.45 3.83 2.92
CA LEU A 97 -3.13 4.46 3.01
C LEU A 97 -2.22 4.01 1.86
N PHE A 98 -2.16 2.72 1.62
CA PHE A 98 -1.33 2.17 0.55
C PHE A 98 -1.78 2.63 -0.83
N ILE A 99 -3.08 2.56 -1.11
CA ILE A 99 -3.63 2.97 -2.41
C ILE A 99 -3.45 4.47 -2.63
N ALA A 100 -3.79 5.32 -1.66
CA ALA A 100 -3.62 6.76 -1.78
C ALA A 100 -2.13 7.15 -1.92
N GLY A 101 -1.23 6.46 -1.21
CA GLY A 101 0.20 6.76 -1.22
C GLY A 101 0.93 6.29 -2.47
N PHE A 102 0.60 5.14 -3.04
CA PHE A 102 1.36 4.58 -4.16
C PHE A 102 0.67 4.70 -5.51
N PHE A 103 -0.65 4.87 -5.54
CA PHE A 103 -1.42 4.85 -6.79
C PHE A 103 -2.15 6.17 -7.09
N ALA A 104 -1.80 7.27 -6.42
CA ALA A 104 -2.42 8.58 -6.61
C ALA A 104 -2.51 9.00 -8.09
N ARG A 105 -1.44 8.79 -8.86
CA ARG A 105 -1.41 9.12 -10.30
C ARG A 105 -2.39 8.31 -11.14
N SER A 106 -2.70 7.09 -10.73
CA SER A 106 -3.66 6.23 -11.42
C SER A 106 -5.10 6.67 -11.18
N PHE A 107 -5.33 7.33 -10.04
CA PHE A 107 -6.65 7.88 -9.69
C PHE A 107 -6.93 9.23 -10.33
N ALA A 108 -5.91 10.02 -10.68
CA ALA A 108 -6.07 11.31 -11.39
C ALA A 108 -6.86 11.20 -12.71
N ARG A 109 -7.06 9.98 -13.23
CA ARG A 109 -7.85 9.68 -14.43
C ARG A 109 -9.17 8.96 -14.15
N LYS A 110 -9.56 8.76 -12.88
CA LYS A 110 -10.77 8.01 -12.48
C LYS A 110 -11.69 8.89 -11.65
N LEU A 111 -12.99 8.56 -11.71
CA LEU A 111 -14.07 9.22 -10.96
C LEU A 111 -13.99 9.02 -9.42
N VAL A 112 -13.11 8.17 -8.92
CA VAL A 112 -12.90 7.97 -7.48
C VAL A 112 -11.73 8.85 -7.08
N ASP A 113 -12.02 9.90 -6.35
CA ASP A 113 -11.08 10.89 -5.87
C ASP A 113 -10.15 10.30 -4.80
N ILE A 114 -8.88 10.72 -4.81
CA ILE A 114 -7.91 10.38 -3.77
C ILE A 114 -8.40 10.82 -2.39
N ASP A 115 -9.12 11.93 -2.33
CA ASP A 115 -9.72 12.47 -1.10
C ASP A 115 -10.70 11.49 -0.45
N TYR A 116 -11.39 10.67 -1.25
CA TYR A 116 -12.23 9.59 -0.73
C TYR A 116 -11.41 8.53 0.02
N HIS A 117 -10.27 8.11 -0.53
CA HIS A 117 -9.36 7.16 0.13
C HIS A 117 -8.77 7.76 1.42
N ILE A 118 -8.36 9.02 1.37
CA ILE A 118 -7.80 9.73 2.51
C ILE A 118 -8.84 9.85 3.63
N SER A 119 -10.04 10.29 3.32
CA SER A 119 -11.14 10.45 4.28
C SER A 119 -11.52 9.11 4.92
N MET A 120 -11.72 8.07 4.11
CA MET A 120 -12.10 6.73 4.58
C MET A 120 -11.02 6.09 5.45
N GLY A 121 -9.75 6.22 5.06
CA GLY A 121 -8.64 5.67 5.80
C GLY A 121 -8.40 6.38 7.13
N ALA A 122 -8.41 7.72 7.13
CA ALA A 122 -8.28 8.52 8.34
C ALA A 122 -9.41 8.24 9.34
N GLN A 123 -10.65 8.14 8.86
CA GLN A 123 -11.81 7.82 9.69
C GLN A 123 -11.71 6.40 10.29
N ALA A 124 -11.25 5.43 9.52
CA ALA A 124 -11.06 4.06 10.00
C ALA A 124 -10.02 4.00 11.14
N TYR A 125 -8.88 4.66 10.98
CA TYR A 125 -7.86 4.73 12.03
C TYR A 125 -8.32 5.55 13.25
N SER A 126 -9.06 6.65 13.05
CA SER A 126 -9.65 7.41 14.16
C SER A 126 -10.58 6.53 15.01
N THR A 127 -11.46 5.77 14.36
CA THR A 127 -12.36 4.84 15.05
C THR A 127 -11.59 3.77 15.83
N LEU A 128 -10.48 3.26 15.29
CA LEU A 128 -9.62 2.31 15.98
C LEU A 128 -8.90 2.92 17.18
N ALA A 129 -8.45 4.16 17.08
CA ALA A 129 -7.82 4.88 18.18
C ALA A 129 -8.78 5.02 19.36
N ASP A 130 -10.05 5.35 19.10
CA ASP A 130 -11.08 5.51 20.10
C ASP A 130 -11.50 4.18 20.77
N THR A 131 -11.39 3.06 20.04
CA THR A 131 -11.77 1.72 20.55
C THR A 131 -10.64 1.01 21.27
N GLY A 132 -9.45 1.55 21.30
CA GLY A 132 -8.22 0.97 21.89
C GLY A 132 -8.21 0.94 23.41
N VAL A 133 -9.20 0.34 24.05
CA VAL A 133 -9.31 0.22 25.52
C VAL A 133 -8.53 -1.00 26.01
N GLY A 134 -7.44 -0.77 26.79
CA GLY A 134 -6.66 -1.79 27.48
C GLY A 134 -5.15 -1.61 27.33
N ARG A 135 -4.36 -2.09 28.33
CA ARG A 135 -2.89 -1.88 28.36
C ARG A 135 -2.13 -2.31 27.12
N ARG A 136 -2.54 -3.37 26.44
CA ARG A 136 -1.95 -3.82 25.15
C ARG A 136 -2.49 -3.03 23.95
N GLY A 137 -3.71 -2.48 24.04
CA GLY A 137 -4.32 -1.65 23.01
C GLY A 137 -3.83 -0.20 23.02
N ALA A 138 -3.32 0.31 24.17
CA ALA A 138 -2.94 1.71 24.30
C ALA A 138 -1.76 2.12 23.39
N ALA A 139 -0.78 1.24 23.18
CA ALA A 139 0.33 1.52 22.26
C ALA A 139 -0.14 1.57 20.81
N LEU A 140 -0.94 0.60 20.39
CA LEU A 140 -1.49 0.53 19.04
C LEU A 140 -2.54 1.63 18.81
N GLY A 141 -3.32 1.99 19.83
CA GLY A 141 -4.25 3.12 19.79
C GLY A 141 -3.54 4.45 19.50
N ARG A 142 -2.35 4.68 20.08
CA ARG A 142 -1.53 5.87 19.76
C ARG A 142 -1.05 5.86 18.31
N VAL A 143 -0.62 4.71 17.81
CA VAL A 143 -0.25 4.55 16.40
C VAL A 143 -1.42 4.91 15.49
N PHE A 144 -2.62 4.41 15.78
CA PHE A 144 -3.81 4.72 14.98
C PHE A 144 -4.23 6.19 15.11
N ALA A 145 -4.13 6.79 16.29
CA ALA A 145 -4.40 8.21 16.48
C ALA A 145 -3.44 9.10 15.66
N GLU A 146 -2.16 8.73 15.65
CA GLU A 146 -1.18 9.45 14.84
C GLU A 146 -1.40 9.25 13.34
N LEU A 147 -1.68 8.03 12.90
CA LEU A 147 -2.03 7.72 11.51
C LEU A 147 -3.26 8.49 11.04
N ALA A 148 -4.31 8.57 11.87
CA ALA A 148 -5.51 9.35 11.56
C ALA A 148 -5.20 10.83 11.44
N GLY A 149 -4.48 11.40 12.41
CA GLY A 149 -4.17 12.83 12.45
C GLY A 149 -3.15 13.29 11.40
N LYS A 150 -2.30 12.37 10.92
CA LYS A 150 -1.26 12.66 9.92
C LYS A 150 -1.48 11.91 8.60
N PHE A 151 -2.72 11.48 8.32
CA PHE A 151 -3.01 10.63 7.17
C PHE A 151 -2.60 11.28 5.85
N GLN A 152 -3.04 12.53 5.61
CA GLN A 152 -2.69 13.28 4.41
C GLN A 152 -1.17 13.51 4.27
N PRO A 153 -0.43 14.03 5.27
CA PRO A 153 1.01 14.15 5.19
C PRO A 153 1.74 12.84 4.94
N LEU A 154 1.25 11.72 5.50
CA LEU A 154 1.81 10.40 5.24
C LEU A 154 1.55 9.95 3.79
N VAL A 155 0.35 10.19 3.25
CA VAL A 155 0.05 9.94 1.83
C VAL A 155 1.00 10.73 0.94
N ASP A 156 1.26 12.00 1.24
CA ASP A 156 2.19 12.83 0.48
C ASP A 156 3.63 12.30 0.54
N ALA A 157 4.07 11.85 1.72
CA ALA A 157 5.37 11.20 1.88
C ALA A 157 5.47 9.89 1.08
N LEU A 158 4.43 9.07 1.09
CA LEU A 158 4.40 7.82 0.32
C LEU A 158 4.36 8.08 -1.19
N ASN A 159 3.67 9.11 -1.63
CA ASN A 159 3.69 9.54 -3.04
C ASN A 159 5.13 9.93 -3.47
N GLU A 160 5.87 10.66 -2.64
CA GLU A 160 7.26 11.01 -2.92
C GLU A 160 8.16 9.78 -3.01
N ILE A 161 7.97 8.78 -2.13
CA ILE A 161 8.67 7.49 -2.22
C ILE A 161 8.33 6.78 -3.52
N SER A 162 7.05 6.72 -3.88
CA SER A 162 6.59 6.12 -5.13
C SER A 162 7.21 6.82 -6.35
N GLU A 163 7.30 8.14 -6.33
CA GLU A 163 7.89 8.94 -7.41
C GLU A 163 9.40 8.77 -7.53
N SER A 164 10.12 8.76 -6.40
CA SER A 164 11.57 8.57 -6.37
C SER A 164 11.98 7.14 -6.76
N SER A 165 11.16 6.15 -6.45
CA SER A 165 11.30 4.77 -6.93
C SER A 165 11.04 4.66 -8.44
N CYS A 166 10.37 5.65 -9.02
CA CYS A 166 10.05 5.78 -10.44
C CYS A 166 11.15 6.45 -11.27
N SER A 167 12.43 6.26 -10.95
CA SER A 167 13.45 6.47 -11.95
C SER A 167 13.21 5.43 -13.07
N GLN A 168 13.10 5.89 -14.26
CA GLN A 168 12.65 5.32 -15.56
C GLN A 168 12.28 3.82 -15.68
N SER A 169 12.89 2.91 -14.94
CA SER A 169 12.56 1.45 -15.01
C SER A 169 11.40 1.03 -14.09
N ASN A 170 11.15 1.75 -13.00
CA ASN A 170 10.10 1.38 -12.03
C ASN A 170 8.72 1.98 -12.36
N ALA A 171 8.67 3.09 -13.13
CA ALA A 171 7.41 3.60 -13.66
C ALA A 171 6.76 2.59 -14.61
N ASP A 172 7.58 1.86 -15.37
CA ASP A 172 7.13 0.80 -16.25
C ASP A 172 6.68 -0.43 -15.45
N ALA A 173 7.33 -0.75 -14.34
CA ALA A 173 6.92 -1.85 -13.46
C ALA A 173 5.55 -1.58 -12.82
N LEU A 174 5.32 -0.38 -12.29
CA LEU A 174 4.01 0.01 -11.74
C LEU A 174 2.91 0.03 -12.82
N ARG A 175 3.21 0.56 -14.00
CA ARG A 175 2.29 0.50 -15.15
C ARG A 175 1.96 -0.93 -15.57
N LEU A 176 2.98 -1.77 -15.65
CA LEU A 176 2.81 -3.20 -15.97
C LEU A 176 2.02 -3.92 -14.90
N TYR A 177 2.24 -3.60 -13.63
CA TYR A 177 1.50 -4.14 -12.50
C TYR A 177 0.02 -3.72 -12.54
N GLU A 178 -0.27 -2.44 -12.78
CA GLU A 178 -1.63 -1.95 -12.98
C GLU A 178 -2.32 -2.59 -14.19
N LEU A 179 -1.60 -2.71 -15.30
CA LEU A 179 -2.13 -3.34 -16.50
C LEU A 179 -2.43 -4.82 -16.25
N TRP A 180 -1.54 -5.52 -15.55
CA TRP A 180 -1.74 -6.91 -15.18
C TRP A 180 -2.94 -7.08 -14.25
N ILE A 181 -3.09 -6.23 -13.23
CA ILE A 181 -4.25 -6.23 -12.33
C ILE A 181 -5.56 -6.04 -13.10
N LYS A 182 -5.57 -5.12 -14.06
CA LYS A 182 -6.78 -4.79 -14.85
C LYS A 182 -7.14 -5.85 -15.86
N THR A 183 -6.13 -6.48 -16.48
CA THR A 183 -6.31 -7.31 -17.68
C THR A 183 -5.99 -8.78 -17.46
N GLY A 184 -5.30 -9.16 -16.39
CA GLY A 184 -4.75 -10.49 -16.20
C GLY A 184 -3.72 -10.89 -17.27
N SER A 185 -3.13 -9.92 -17.97
CA SER A 185 -2.26 -10.17 -19.13
C SER A 185 -1.02 -10.99 -18.76
N ARG A 186 -0.86 -12.15 -19.43
CA ARG A 186 0.34 -13.00 -19.31
C ARG A 186 1.63 -12.25 -19.63
N ARG A 187 1.58 -11.34 -20.61
CA ARG A 187 2.73 -10.54 -21.02
C ARG A 187 3.15 -9.57 -19.91
N SER A 188 2.21 -8.87 -19.29
CA SER A 188 2.47 -7.98 -18.17
C SER A 188 3.02 -8.75 -16.97
N TRP A 189 2.50 -9.95 -16.71
CA TRP A 189 3.02 -10.86 -15.68
C TRP A 189 4.48 -11.28 -15.91
N GLN A 190 4.82 -11.67 -17.15
CA GLN A 190 6.19 -12.07 -17.50
C GLN A 190 7.18 -10.89 -17.36
N LEU A 191 6.77 -9.69 -17.78
CA LEU A 191 7.59 -8.49 -17.67
C LEU A 191 7.80 -8.10 -16.20
N LEU A 192 6.75 -8.16 -15.37
CA LEU A 192 6.85 -7.92 -13.93
C LEU A 192 7.81 -8.90 -13.25
N ARG A 193 7.74 -10.16 -13.63
CA ARG A 193 8.65 -11.20 -13.13
C ARG A 193 10.10 -10.95 -13.54
N GLY A 194 10.32 -10.46 -14.75
CA GLY A 194 11.65 -10.02 -15.23
C GLY A 194 12.21 -8.83 -14.45
N LEU A 195 11.35 -8.00 -13.88
CA LEU A 195 11.70 -6.86 -13.02
C LEU A 195 11.80 -7.24 -11.52
N GLY A 196 11.75 -8.55 -11.19
CA GLY A 196 11.84 -9.03 -9.81
C GLY A 196 10.55 -8.89 -9.00
N VAL A 197 9.48 -8.39 -9.60
CA VAL A 197 8.16 -8.35 -8.99
C VAL A 197 7.50 -9.72 -9.19
N LEU A 198 7.16 -10.42 -8.11
CA LEU A 198 6.45 -11.69 -8.16
C LEU A 198 4.94 -11.45 -8.02
N PRO A 199 4.22 -11.23 -9.12
CA PRO A 199 2.77 -11.14 -9.05
C PRO A 199 2.22 -12.55 -8.78
N ALA A 200 1.25 -12.66 -7.87
CA ALA A 200 0.56 -13.91 -7.63
C ALA A 200 -0.08 -14.41 -8.94
N PRO A 201 0.00 -15.72 -9.25
CA PRO A 201 -0.61 -16.25 -10.45
C PRO A 201 -2.12 -16.01 -10.38
N ALA A 202 -2.66 -15.27 -11.35
CA ALA A 202 -4.10 -15.19 -11.55
C ALA A 202 -4.61 -16.64 -11.69
N GLY A 203 -5.44 -17.07 -10.72
CA GLY A 203 -5.96 -18.43 -10.68
C GLY A 203 -6.46 -18.85 -12.07
N ARG A 204 -5.98 -20.00 -12.53
CA ARG A 204 -6.42 -20.62 -13.80
C ARG A 204 -7.94 -20.68 -13.81
N ARG A 205 -8.54 -20.02 -14.77
CA ARG A 205 -9.90 -20.38 -15.19
C ARG A 205 -9.82 -21.82 -15.70
N ALA A 206 -10.35 -22.75 -14.92
CA ALA A 206 -10.77 -24.02 -15.46
C ALA A 206 -12.02 -23.72 -16.35
N HIS A 207 -11.92 -24.04 -17.62
CA HIS A 207 -13.07 -24.17 -18.51
C HIS A 207 -13.84 -25.41 -18.15
#